data_37f8187b8fbda37e1add20814031ee59
#
_entry.id   37f8187b8fbda37e1add20814031ee59
#
_cell.length_a   1.000
_cell.length_b   1.000
_cell.length_c   1.000
_cell.angle_alpha   90.00
_cell.angle_beta   90.00
_cell.angle_gamma   90.00
#
_symmetry.space_group_name_H-M   'P 1'
#
loop_
_entity.id
_entity.type
_entity.pdbx_description
1 polymer ?
#
loop_
_entity_poly.entity_id
_entity_poly.type
_entity_poly.pdbx_seq_one_letter_code
_entity_poly.pdbx_strand_id
1 'polypeptide(L)'
;MMTTTTSTATSTATVSTSPAASFAGSQAPTSGSLNADHLAPTSLAELNGAAGLLTRVDRKYLVPLERAQELVGGLSSEARVLEIDGRRRFSYASTYFDTPGLEAFMLTARKRRRRFKVRTRTYLDSGLCFLEVKTRGARGTTVKRRMGYHPDDASRLTGSGRAFVAACLASTGVTGPAAARDIAAVLRPVLATTYERTTLHLPR
;
A
#
# COMPACT_ATOMS: atom_id res chain seq x y z
N MET A 1 -13.69 23.59 5.10
CA MET A 1 -14.42 22.78 4.12
C MET A 1 -13.66 21.45 3.99
N MET A 2 -14.18 20.37 4.57
CA MET A 2 -13.49 19.06 4.61
C MET A 2 -13.88 18.26 3.38
N THR A 3 -12.91 17.96 2.53
CA THR A 3 -13.12 17.05 1.40
C THR A 3 -12.83 15.62 1.83
N THR A 4 -13.82 14.78 1.74
CA THR A 4 -13.69 13.37 1.99
C THR A 4 -13.38 12.66 0.68
N THR A 5 -12.11 12.36 0.42
CA THR A 5 -11.76 11.44 -0.68
C THR A 5 -11.89 10.03 -0.13
N THR A 6 -12.97 9.35 -0.43
CA THR A 6 -13.17 7.96 -0.05
C THR A 6 -12.46 7.09 -1.08
N SER A 7 -11.27 6.61 -0.75
CA SER A 7 -10.61 5.56 -1.53
C SER A 7 -11.10 4.23 -0.99
N THR A 8 -12.05 3.61 -1.67
CA THR A 8 -12.50 2.27 -1.33
C THR A 8 -11.50 1.28 -1.93
N ALA A 9 -10.56 0.83 -1.11
CA ALA A 9 -9.69 -0.27 -1.47
C ALA A 9 -10.38 -1.56 -1.00
N THR A 10 -10.93 -2.32 -1.94
CA THR A 10 -11.32 -3.70 -1.66
C THR A 10 -10.04 -4.51 -1.64
N SER A 11 -9.54 -4.78 -0.43
CA SER A 11 -8.34 -5.59 -0.23
C SER A 11 -8.78 -7.03 0.01
N THR A 12 -8.67 -7.88 -1.01
CA THR A 12 -8.65 -9.32 -0.79
C THR A 12 -7.21 -9.68 -0.45
N ALA A 13 -6.87 -9.67 0.84
CA ALA A 13 -5.56 -10.09 1.29
C ALA A 13 -5.52 -11.61 1.31
N THR A 14 -4.90 -12.22 0.30
CA THR A 14 -4.47 -13.62 0.39
C THR A 14 -3.11 -13.62 1.07
N VAL A 15 -3.07 -14.03 2.33
CA VAL A 15 -1.81 -14.23 3.06
C VAL A 15 -1.26 -15.59 2.63
N SER A 16 -0.23 -15.57 1.78
CA SER A 16 0.56 -16.76 1.49
C SER A 16 1.79 -16.73 2.41
N THR A 17 1.79 -17.58 3.41
CA THR A 17 3.00 -17.91 4.19
C THR A 17 3.68 -19.08 3.51
N SER A 18 4.93 -18.91 3.08
CA SER A 18 5.80 -19.97 2.55
C SER A 18 6.34 -20.86 3.67
N PRO A 19 6.85 -22.07 3.37
CA PRO A 19 6.16 -23.28 3.77
C PRO A 19 6.84 -23.98 4.95
N ALA A 20 6.09 -24.36 5.91
CA ALA A 20 6.13 -25.63 6.61
C ALA A 20 5.05 -25.66 7.71
N ALA A 21 3.81 -25.77 7.30
CA ALA A 21 2.79 -26.45 8.09
C ALA A 21 1.56 -26.61 7.20
N SER A 22 1.27 -27.86 6.88
CA SER A 22 0.03 -28.28 6.24
C SER A 22 -1.13 -27.92 7.14
N PHE A 23 -1.95 -26.92 6.75
CA PHE A 23 -3.27 -26.72 7.29
C PHE A 23 -4.27 -26.97 6.17
N ALA A 24 -4.89 -28.14 6.22
CA ALA A 24 -6.06 -28.47 5.44
C ALA A 24 -7.24 -27.60 5.91
N GLY A 25 -7.95 -27.00 4.94
CA GLY A 25 -9.29 -26.45 5.14
C GLY A 25 -9.35 -24.93 5.33
N SER A 26 -8.93 -24.17 4.32
CA SER A 26 -9.43 -22.80 4.14
C SER A 26 -10.02 -22.68 2.74
N GLN A 27 -11.33 -22.45 2.67
CA GLN A 27 -11.99 -22.12 1.43
C GLN A 27 -11.31 -20.89 0.82
N ALA A 28 -10.89 -21.00 -0.43
CA ALA A 28 -10.41 -19.86 -1.20
C ALA A 28 -11.50 -18.77 -1.18
N PRO A 29 -11.16 -17.50 -0.91
CA PRO A 29 -12.14 -16.44 -0.96
C PRO A 29 -12.74 -16.40 -2.37
N THR A 30 -14.07 -16.35 -2.45
CA THR A 30 -14.82 -16.16 -3.69
C THR A 30 -14.22 -15.00 -4.45
N SER A 31 -13.73 -15.25 -5.66
CA SER A 31 -13.09 -14.27 -6.54
C SER A 31 -14.15 -13.32 -7.14
N GLY A 32 -14.75 -12.50 -6.31
CA GLY A 32 -15.56 -11.37 -6.75
C GLY A 32 -14.70 -10.11 -6.84
N SER A 33 -14.83 -9.36 -7.90
CA SER A 33 -14.20 -8.05 -8.07
C SER A 33 -15.23 -6.94 -7.99
N LEU A 34 -14.84 -5.79 -7.46
CA LEU A 34 -15.70 -4.61 -7.40
C LEU A 34 -15.99 -4.10 -8.81
N ASN A 35 -17.28 -4.05 -9.19
CA ASN A 35 -17.71 -3.46 -10.47
C ASN A 35 -18.03 -1.97 -10.26
N ALA A 36 -17.40 -1.12 -11.08
CA ALA A 36 -17.63 0.32 -11.14
C ALA A 36 -17.81 0.80 -12.60
N ASP A 37 -18.25 -0.10 -13.50
CA ASP A 37 -18.31 0.16 -14.94
C ASP A 37 -19.37 1.19 -15.32
N HIS A 38 -20.38 1.37 -14.46
CA HIS A 38 -21.43 2.40 -14.63
C HIS A 38 -20.95 3.83 -14.33
N LEU A 39 -19.79 3.99 -13.66
CA LEU A 39 -19.25 5.31 -13.33
C LEU A 39 -18.46 5.89 -14.51
N ALA A 40 -18.55 7.20 -14.70
CA ALA A 40 -17.77 7.90 -15.70
C ALA A 40 -16.25 7.81 -15.37
N PRO A 41 -15.37 7.66 -16.38
CA PRO A 41 -13.94 7.59 -16.14
C PRO A 41 -13.36 8.94 -15.71
N THR A 42 -12.23 8.90 -14.98
CA THR A 42 -11.34 10.04 -14.73
C THR A 42 -9.89 9.58 -14.90
N SER A 43 -9.07 10.46 -15.44
CA SER A 43 -7.66 10.19 -15.64
C SER A 43 -6.85 10.35 -14.35
N LEU A 44 -5.63 9.77 -14.33
CA LEU A 44 -4.70 9.97 -13.23
C LEU A 44 -4.27 11.44 -13.07
N ALA A 45 -4.18 12.18 -14.18
CA ALA A 45 -3.83 13.60 -14.18
C ALA A 45 -4.93 14.45 -13.51
N GLU A 46 -6.18 14.24 -13.87
CA GLU A 46 -7.34 14.91 -13.25
C GLU A 46 -7.44 14.57 -11.77
N LEU A 47 -7.29 13.29 -11.42
CA LEU A 47 -7.34 12.85 -10.02
C LEU A 47 -6.23 13.50 -9.18
N ASN A 48 -5.01 13.59 -9.71
CA ASN A 48 -3.89 14.24 -9.03
C ASN A 48 -4.10 15.75 -8.93
N GLY A 49 -4.65 16.41 -9.96
CA GLY A 49 -5.00 17.83 -9.93
C GLY A 49 -6.03 18.14 -8.84
N ALA A 50 -7.06 17.31 -8.72
CA ALA A 50 -8.11 17.47 -7.71
C ALA A 50 -7.63 17.14 -6.29
N ALA A 51 -6.71 16.17 -6.13
CA ALA A 51 -6.30 15.65 -4.84
C ALA A 51 -4.90 16.07 -4.37
N GLY A 52 -4.07 16.61 -5.27
CA GLY A 52 -2.64 16.87 -5.02
C GLY A 52 -2.36 17.90 -3.93
N LEU A 53 -3.27 18.85 -3.71
CA LEU A 53 -3.14 19.95 -2.74
C LEU A 53 -3.91 19.72 -1.44
N LEU A 54 -4.54 18.57 -1.28
CA LEU A 54 -5.45 18.33 -0.15
C LEU A 54 -4.72 17.70 1.04
N THR A 55 -4.86 18.33 2.21
CA THR A 55 -4.63 17.64 3.49
C THR A 55 -5.76 16.62 3.66
N ARG A 56 -5.39 15.33 3.67
CA ARG A 56 -6.37 14.26 3.76
C ARG A 56 -6.29 13.50 5.08
N VAL A 57 -7.42 13.02 5.52
CA VAL A 57 -7.54 12.06 6.60
C VAL A 57 -7.88 10.70 5.99
N ASP A 58 -6.99 9.72 6.19
CA ASP A 58 -7.22 8.36 5.73
C ASP A 58 -8.06 7.59 6.77
N ARG A 59 -9.22 7.10 6.33
CA ARG A 59 -10.04 6.15 7.09
C ARG A 59 -10.06 4.81 6.36
N LYS A 60 -10.06 3.72 7.11
CA LYS A 60 -10.07 2.37 6.57
C LYS A 60 -11.18 1.58 7.20
N TYR A 61 -11.95 0.91 6.35
CA TYR A 61 -13.03 0.04 6.74
C TYR A 61 -12.81 -1.33 6.12
N LEU A 62 -13.11 -2.37 6.87
CA LEU A 62 -13.19 -3.73 6.37
C LEU A 62 -14.68 -4.03 6.16
N VAL A 63 -15.05 -4.30 4.92
CA VAL A 63 -16.44 -4.56 4.55
C VAL A 63 -16.54 -5.79 3.63
N PRO A 64 -17.61 -6.56 3.68
CA PRO A 64 -17.88 -7.61 2.72
C PRO A 64 -17.95 -7.04 1.29
N LEU A 65 -17.60 -7.85 0.29
CA LEU A 65 -17.58 -7.39 -1.11
C LEU A 65 -18.98 -6.96 -1.58
N GLU A 66 -20.01 -7.68 -1.18
CA GLU A 66 -21.41 -7.39 -1.51
C GLU A 66 -21.81 -6.01 -1.02
N ARG A 67 -21.41 -5.65 0.20
CA ARG A 67 -21.64 -4.31 0.76
C ARG A 67 -20.86 -3.22 0.04
N ALA A 68 -19.62 -3.51 -0.35
CA ALA A 68 -18.83 -2.59 -1.16
C ALA A 68 -19.49 -2.37 -2.53
N GLN A 69 -20.04 -3.43 -3.13
CA GLN A 69 -20.73 -3.37 -4.41
C GLN A 69 -22.04 -2.57 -4.32
N GLU A 70 -22.83 -2.77 -3.28
CA GLU A 70 -24.04 -1.97 -3.00
C GLU A 70 -23.71 -0.49 -2.85
N LEU A 71 -22.67 -0.16 -2.08
CA LEU A 71 -22.21 1.21 -1.90
C LEU A 71 -21.79 1.86 -3.22
N VAL A 72 -21.04 1.14 -4.07
CA VAL A 72 -20.61 1.65 -5.36
C VAL A 72 -21.79 1.79 -6.30
N GLY A 73 -22.73 0.84 -6.32
CA GLY A 73 -23.95 0.90 -7.12
C GLY A 73 -24.87 2.07 -6.76
N GLY A 74 -24.84 2.52 -5.49
CA GLY A 74 -25.61 3.66 -5.01
C GLY A 74 -24.93 5.03 -5.17
N LEU A 75 -23.72 5.08 -5.76
CA LEU A 75 -23.04 6.36 -5.98
C LEU A 75 -23.74 7.19 -7.06
N SER A 76 -23.74 8.52 -6.85
CA SER A 76 -24.30 9.47 -7.81
C SER A 76 -23.54 9.45 -9.15
N SER A 77 -24.18 9.94 -10.21
CA SER A 77 -23.58 10.10 -11.54
C SER A 77 -22.37 11.03 -11.58
N GLU A 78 -22.17 11.83 -10.53
CA GLU A 78 -20.99 12.69 -10.38
C GLU A 78 -19.76 11.95 -9.90
N ALA A 79 -19.92 10.75 -9.33
CA ALA A 79 -18.80 9.89 -8.96
C ALA A 79 -18.07 9.39 -10.20
N ARG A 80 -16.75 9.35 -10.14
CA ARG A 80 -15.91 8.92 -11.25
C ARG A 80 -14.98 7.79 -10.81
N VAL A 81 -14.60 6.94 -11.74
CA VAL A 81 -13.64 5.86 -11.52
C VAL A 81 -12.34 6.14 -12.27
N LEU A 82 -11.20 5.96 -11.60
CA LEU A 82 -9.89 6.06 -12.25
C LEU A 82 -9.79 5.02 -13.36
N GLU A 83 -9.51 5.51 -14.58
CA GLU A 83 -9.22 4.67 -15.74
C GLU A 83 -7.83 5.02 -16.30
N ILE A 84 -7.02 4.00 -16.55
CA ILE A 84 -5.71 4.12 -17.19
C ILE A 84 -5.65 3.02 -18.27
N ASP A 85 -5.46 3.38 -19.52
CA ASP A 85 -5.39 2.47 -20.67
C ASP A 85 -6.58 1.49 -20.71
N GLY A 86 -7.79 2.00 -20.46
CA GLY A 86 -9.03 1.23 -20.45
C GLY A 86 -9.21 0.33 -19.20
N ARG A 87 -8.31 0.40 -18.24
CA ARG A 87 -8.37 -0.41 -17.00
C ARG A 87 -8.85 0.43 -15.82
N ARG A 88 -9.74 -0.14 -15.03
CA ARG A 88 -10.33 0.46 -13.83
C ARG A 88 -9.94 -0.27 -12.54
N ARG A 89 -9.30 -1.44 -12.71
CA ARG A 89 -8.78 -2.28 -11.63
C ARG A 89 -7.29 -2.49 -11.85
N PHE A 90 -6.54 -2.33 -10.79
CA PHE A 90 -5.08 -2.40 -10.82
C PHE A 90 -4.60 -3.40 -9.79
N SER A 91 -3.78 -4.35 -10.23
CA SER A 91 -3.28 -5.44 -9.40
C SER A 91 -1.93 -5.11 -8.80
N TYR A 92 -1.76 -5.41 -7.53
CA TYR A 92 -0.55 -5.13 -6.77
C TYR A 92 -0.08 -6.36 -6.02
N ALA A 93 1.23 -6.58 -6.05
CA ALA A 93 1.92 -7.45 -5.12
C ALA A 93 2.83 -6.60 -4.22
N SER A 94 2.91 -6.93 -2.94
CA SER A 94 3.81 -6.24 -2.02
C SER A 94 4.44 -7.22 -1.06
N THR A 95 5.76 -7.11 -0.86
CA THR A 95 6.49 -7.82 0.17
C THR A 95 6.92 -6.83 1.24
N TYR A 96 6.53 -7.07 2.48
CA TYR A 96 6.93 -6.27 3.63
C TYR A 96 8.16 -6.86 4.30
N PHE A 97 9.05 -5.97 4.72
CA PHE A 97 10.31 -6.33 5.39
C PHE A 97 10.28 -5.81 6.82
N ASP A 98 10.75 -6.65 7.74
CA ASP A 98 10.88 -6.31 9.15
C ASP A 98 12.10 -6.99 9.76
N THR A 99 12.48 -6.58 10.95
CA THR A 99 13.50 -7.26 11.75
C THR A 99 13.00 -8.64 12.22
N PRO A 100 13.91 -9.55 12.62
CA PRO A 100 13.50 -10.83 13.21
C PRO A 100 12.52 -10.70 14.38
N GLY A 101 12.60 -9.62 15.16
CA GLY A 101 11.72 -9.31 16.28
C GLY A 101 10.45 -8.51 15.90
N LEU A 102 10.16 -8.33 14.60
CA LEU A 102 9.00 -7.57 14.09
C LEU A 102 8.93 -6.13 14.65
N GLU A 103 10.08 -5.46 14.74
CA GLU A 103 10.19 -4.14 15.36
C GLU A 103 9.33 -3.08 14.65
N ALA A 104 9.37 -3.02 13.32
CA ALA A 104 8.58 -2.06 12.55
C ALA A 104 7.08 -2.28 12.74
N PHE A 105 6.64 -3.56 12.80
CA PHE A 105 5.26 -3.91 13.12
C PHE A 105 4.89 -3.45 14.54
N MET A 106 5.69 -3.79 15.54
CA MET A 106 5.45 -3.44 16.95
C MET A 106 5.43 -1.93 17.17
N LEU A 107 6.35 -1.18 16.57
CA LEU A 107 6.37 0.27 16.63
C LEU A 107 5.10 0.88 15.99
N THR A 108 4.60 0.26 14.92
CA THR A 108 3.36 0.69 14.26
C THR A 108 2.12 0.37 15.09
N ALA A 109 2.01 -0.85 15.62
CA ALA A 109 0.89 -1.29 16.46
C ALA A 109 0.76 -0.42 17.71
N ARG A 110 1.88 -0.09 18.34
CA ARG A 110 1.95 0.78 19.52
C ARG A 110 1.91 2.28 19.20
N LYS A 111 1.67 2.66 17.95
CA LYS A 111 1.57 4.05 17.46
C LYS A 111 2.81 4.91 17.81
N ARG A 112 4.00 4.31 17.91
CA ARG A 112 5.22 5.01 18.27
C ARG A 112 5.58 6.11 17.26
N ARG A 113 6.21 7.19 17.74
CA ARG A 113 6.59 8.33 16.89
C ARG A 113 7.63 7.95 15.84
N ARG A 114 8.65 7.18 16.20
CA ARG A 114 9.77 6.75 15.34
C ARG A 114 9.47 5.44 14.61
N ARG A 115 8.20 5.21 14.21
CA ARG A 115 7.82 4.02 13.47
C ARG A 115 8.18 4.15 11.99
N PHE A 116 8.45 3.02 11.39
CA PHE A 116 8.72 2.92 9.95
C PHE A 116 8.02 1.71 9.35
N LYS A 117 7.97 1.65 8.02
CA LYS A 117 7.54 0.49 7.24
C LYS A 117 8.39 0.41 5.98
N VAL A 118 8.87 -0.78 5.66
CA VAL A 118 9.64 -1.07 4.45
C VAL A 118 8.89 -2.11 3.65
N ARG A 119 8.74 -1.89 2.36
CA ARG A 119 8.17 -2.88 1.45
C ARG A 119 8.67 -2.67 0.03
N THR A 120 8.68 -3.72 -0.75
CA THR A 120 8.58 -3.63 -2.20
C THR A 120 7.12 -3.60 -2.62
N ARG A 121 6.87 -2.99 -3.75
CA ARG A 121 5.55 -3.00 -4.39
C ARG A 121 5.71 -3.14 -5.88
N THR A 122 5.14 -4.19 -6.43
CA THR A 122 5.03 -4.41 -7.86
C THR A 122 3.62 -4.04 -8.33
N TYR A 123 3.56 -3.24 -9.37
CA TYR A 123 2.36 -2.93 -10.13
C TYR A 123 2.26 -3.99 -11.21
N LEU A 124 1.44 -5.02 -11.01
CA LEU A 124 1.43 -6.22 -11.85
C LEU A 124 1.02 -5.92 -13.28
N ASP A 125 0.17 -4.90 -13.49
CA ASP A 125 -0.30 -4.51 -14.81
C ASP A 125 0.76 -3.82 -15.68
N SER A 126 1.74 -3.15 -15.06
CA SER A 126 2.81 -2.42 -15.76
C SER A 126 4.20 -3.02 -15.54
N GLY A 127 4.33 -4.04 -14.70
CA GLY A 127 5.62 -4.63 -14.33
C GLY A 127 6.54 -3.72 -13.50
N LEU A 128 6.13 -2.50 -13.16
CA LEU A 128 6.93 -1.58 -12.37
C LEU A 128 7.05 -2.07 -10.92
N CYS A 129 8.25 -2.05 -10.38
CA CYS A 129 8.51 -2.36 -8.99
C CYS A 129 9.24 -1.20 -8.29
N PHE A 130 8.90 -0.97 -7.03
CA PHE A 130 9.52 0.05 -6.19
C PHE A 130 9.80 -0.49 -4.79
N LEU A 131 10.96 -0.16 -4.24
CA LEU A 131 11.22 -0.25 -2.81
C LEU A 131 10.72 1.04 -2.14
N GLU A 132 9.80 0.90 -1.19
CA GLU A 132 9.16 2.01 -0.50
C GLU A 132 9.50 1.98 0.99
N VAL A 133 9.90 3.13 1.52
CA VAL A 133 10.07 3.37 2.96
C VAL A 133 9.08 4.43 3.40
N LYS A 134 8.30 4.13 4.42
CA LYS A 134 7.38 5.06 5.06
C LYS A 134 7.81 5.30 6.49
N THR A 135 7.96 6.57 6.86
CA THR A 135 8.28 7.00 8.22
C THR A 135 7.27 8.04 8.67
N ARG A 136 7.24 8.31 9.96
CA ARG A 136 6.46 9.41 10.50
C ARG A 136 7.34 10.66 10.58
N GLY A 137 6.96 11.69 9.85
CA GLY A 137 7.61 13.00 9.88
C GLY A 137 7.15 13.87 11.04
N ALA A 138 7.63 15.12 11.03
CA ALA A 138 7.19 16.17 11.96
C ALA A 138 5.68 16.40 11.86
N ARG A 139 5.07 16.90 12.94
CA ARG A 139 3.63 17.21 13.02
C ARG A 139 2.70 16.06 12.62
N GLY A 140 3.17 14.80 12.73
CA GLY A 140 2.35 13.65 12.43
C GLY A 140 2.16 13.32 10.94
N THR A 141 2.85 14.00 10.04
CA THR A 141 2.82 13.72 8.61
C THR A 141 3.43 12.35 8.30
N THR A 142 3.09 11.78 7.15
CA THR A 142 3.74 10.57 6.65
C THR A 142 4.75 10.97 5.58
N VAL A 143 6.01 10.62 5.77
CA VAL A 143 7.05 10.73 4.76
C VAL A 143 7.14 9.41 4.02
N LYS A 144 6.94 9.44 2.71
CA LYS A 144 7.11 8.30 1.81
C LYS A 144 8.27 8.57 0.86
N ARG A 145 9.24 7.67 0.86
CA ARG A 145 10.33 7.64 -0.11
C ARG A 145 10.27 6.36 -0.90
N ARG A 146 10.62 6.42 -2.18
CA ARG A 146 10.67 5.25 -3.05
C ARG A 146 11.87 5.34 -3.98
N MET A 147 12.39 4.17 -4.34
CA MET A 147 13.37 4.00 -5.43
C MET A 147 12.85 2.93 -6.39
N GLY A 148 13.23 3.03 -7.67
CA GLY A 148 12.98 1.95 -8.63
C GLY A 148 13.66 0.67 -8.17
N TYR A 149 12.99 -0.47 -8.39
CA TYR A 149 13.49 -1.77 -7.95
C TYR A 149 13.24 -2.81 -9.02
N HIS A 150 14.13 -3.79 -9.16
CA HIS A 150 13.90 -4.84 -10.15
C HIS A 150 12.80 -5.79 -9.66
N PRO A 151 11.82 -6.19 -10.49
CA PRO A 151 10.76 -7.11 -10.08
C PRO A 151 11.26 -8.43 -9.52
N ASP A 152 12.36 -8.99 -10.06
CA ASP A 152 12.97 -10.24 -9.56
C ASP A 152 13.54 -10.10 -8.14
N ASP A 153 13.81 -8.87 -7.71
CA ASP A 153 14.27 -8.58 -6.35
C ASP A 153 13.11 -8.24 -5.39
N ALA A 154 11.86 -8.33 -5.85
CA ALA A 154 10.70 -7.92 -5.06
C ALA A 154 10.58 -8.63 -3.71
N SER A 155 11.11 -9.85 -3.57
CA SER A 155 11.06 -10.64 -2.33
C SER A 155 12.31 -10.51 -1.44
N ARG A 156 13.30 -9.69 -1.84
CA ARG A 156 14.58 -9.55 -1.10
C ARG A 156 15.06 -8.11 -1.07
N LEU A 157 15.92 -7.77 -0.11
CA LEU A 157 16.64 -6.49 -0.11
C LEU A 157 18.06 -6.70 -0.64
N THR A 158 18.36 -6.03 -1.76
CA THR A 158 19.71 -5.95 -2.35
C THR A 158 20.60 -5.04 -1.50
N GLY A 159 21.90 -5.02 -1.77
CA GLY A 159 22.83 -4.10 -1.11
C GLY A 159 22.42 -2.64 -1.27
N SER A 160 22.04 -2.22 -2.50
CA SER A 160 21.53 -0.88 -2.77
C SER A 160 20.19 -0.59 -2.08
N GLY A 161 19.31 -1.61 -2.00
CA GLY A 161 18.05 -1.50 -1.26
C GLY A 161 18.27 -1.28 0.24
N ARG A 162 19.20 -2.00 0.86
CA ARG A 162 19.58 -1.82 2.27
C ARG A 162 20.18 -0.44 2.52
N ALA A 163 21.07 0.03 1.64
CA ALA A 163 21.65 1.37 1.73
C ALA A 163 20.55 2.46 1.64
N PHE A 164 19.61 2.31 0.72
CA PHE A 164 18.46 3.22 0.59
C PHE A 164 17.59 3.25 1.85
N VAL A 165 17.28 2.08 2.42
CA VAL A 165 16.50 1.98 3.66
C VAL A 165 17.24 2.68 4.80
N ALA A 166 18.53 2.38 5.01
CA ALA A 166 19.34 3.00 6.05
C ALA A 166 19.37 4.54 5.91
N ALA A 167 19.58 5.05 4.69
CA ALA A 167 19.56 6.49 4.42
C ALA A 167 18.20 7.13 4.75
N CYS A 168 17.09 6.44 4.42
CA CYS A 168 15.74 6.91 4.75
C CYS A 168 15.50 6.97 6.26
N LEU A 169 15.90 5.94 7.02
CA LEU A 169 15.72 5.89 8.48
C LEU A 169 16.52 6.97 9.18
N ALA A 170 17.78 7.16 8.77
CA ALA A 170 18.65 8.17 9.34
C ALA A 170 18.16 9.60 9.04
N SER A 171 17.88 9.90 7.77
CA SER A 171 17.49 11.26 7.35
C SER A 171 16.13 11.71 7.86
N THR A 172 15.25 10.79 8.26
CA THR A 172 13.94 11.10 8.86
C THR A 172 13.94 11.05 10.39
N GLY A 173 15.10 10.84 11.00
CA GLY A 173 15.26 10.83 12.46
C GLY A 173 14.58 9.65 13.15
N VAL A 174 14.36 8.54 12.42
CA VAL A 174 13.88 7.30 13.04
C VAL A 174 14.95 6.79 13.99
N THR A 175 16.22 6.78 13.55
CA THR A 175 17.37 6.42 14.38
C THR A 175 18.65 7.07 13.81
N GLY A 176 19.77 6.94 14.54
CA GLY A 176 21.07 7.41 14.07
C GLY A 176 21.63 6.57 12.91
N PRO A 177 22.63 7.10 12.16
CA PRO A 177 23.13 6.46 10.94
C PRO A 177 23.69 5.04 11.13
N ALA A 178 24.37 4.77 12.24
CA ALA A 178 24.90 3.43 12.54
C ALA A 178 23.77 2.43 12.78
N ALA A 179 22.86 2.73 13.72
CA ALA A 179 21.72 1.88 14.00
C ALA A 179 20.76 1.73 12.79
N ALA A 180 20.68 2.73 11.91
CA ALA A 180 19.92 2.62 10.66
C ALA A 180 20.52 1.55 9.71
N ARG A 181 21.85 1.47 9.64
CA ARG A 181 22.53 0.42 8.87
C ARG A 181 22.31 -0.96 9.50
N ASP A 182 22.41 -1.07 10.83
CA ASP A 182 22.21 -2.33 11.55
C ASP A 182 20.77 -2.84 11.34
N ILE A 183 19.75 -1.96 11.47
CA ILE A 183 18.37 -2.31 11.17
C ILE A 183 18.24 -2.80 9.72
N ALA A 184 18.75 -2.03 8.75
CA ALA A 184 18.62 -2.38 7.35
C ALA A 184 19.33 -3.71 7.00
N ALA A 185 20.42 -4.07 7.70
CA ALA A 185 21.15 -5.29 7.50
C ALA A 185 20.35 -6.54 7.89
N VAL A 186 19.52 -6.45 8.94
CA VAL A 186 18.75 -7.59 9.47
C VAL A 186 17.32 -7.68 8.94
N LEU A 187 16.86 -6.71 8.15
CA LEU A 187 15.53 -6.77 7.54
C LEU A 187 15.40 -7.99 6.63
N ARG A 188 14.29 -8.72 6.80
CA ARG A 188 13.92 -9.89 6.01
C ARG A 188 12.46 -9.82 5.58
N PRO A 189 12.03 -10.51 4.52
CA PRO A 189 10.63 -10.59 4.15
C PRO A 189 9.83 -11.29 5.27
N VAL A 190 8.70 -10.67 5.67
CA VAL A 190 7.86 -11.20 6.76
C VAL A 190 6.40 -11.34 6.34
N LEU A 191 5.97 -10.64 5.29
CA LEU A 191 4.59 -10.70 4.80
C LEU A 191 4.56 -10.38 3.31
N ALA A 192 3.90 -11.24 2.55
CA ALA A 192 3.52 -10.95 1.16
C ALA A 192 2.02 -10.71 1.08
N THR A 193 1.62 -9.75 0.27
CA THR A 193 0.20 -9.45 0.00
C THR A 193 -0.02 -9.23 -1.48
N THR A 194 -1.14 -9.74 -1.98
CA THR A 194 -1.65 -9.43 -3.33
C THR A 194 -3.04 -8.85 -3.19
N TYR A 195 -3.36 -7.83 -3.95
CA TYR A 195 -4.70 -7.22 -3.94
C TYR A 195 -4.97 -6.47 -5.23
N GLU A 196 -6.24 -6.29 -5.51
CA GLU A 196 -6.72 -5.38 -6.55
C GLU A 196 -7.17 -4.05 -5.93
N ARG A 197 -7.09 -2.99 -6.70
CA ARG A 197 -7.53 -1.66 -6.31
C ARG A 197 -8.34 -1.00 -7.41
N THR A 198 -9.54 -0.55 -7.06
CA THR A 198 -10.32 0.43 -7.80
C THR A 198 -10.25 1.76 -7.07
N THR A 199 -10.02 2.86 -7.78
CA THR A 199 -9.98 4.20 -7.17
C THR A 199 -11.18 5.00 -7.65
N LEU A 200 -11.96 5.48 -6.71
CA LEU A 200 -13.13 6.33 -6.97
C LEU A 200 -12.82 7.77 -6.55
N HIS A 201 -13.29 8.70 -7.36
CA HIS A 201 -13.33 10.13 -7.06
C HIS A 201 -14.78 10.51 -6.81
N LEU A 202 -15.06 10.96 -5.60
CA LEU A 202 -16.40 11.41 -5.21
C LEU A 202 -16.46 12.94 -5.27
N PRO A 203 -17.60 13.51 -5.69
CA PRO A 203 -17.82 14.95 -5.65
C PRO A 203 -17.74 15.46 -4.21
N ARG A 204 -17.55 16.75 -4.07
CA ARG A 204 -17.51 17.43 -2.76
C ARG A 204 -18.90 17.78 -2.29
#